data_fa80b2c6a41a00407a931ff7ecc57670
#
_entry.id   fa80b2c6a41a00407a931ff7ecc57670
#
_cell.length_a   1.000
_cell.length_b   1.000
_cell.length_c   1.000
_cell.angle_alpha   90.00
_cell.angle_beta   90.00
_cell.angle_gamma   90.00
#
_symmetry.space_group_name_H-M   'P 1'
#
loop_
_entity.id
_entity.type
_entity.pdbx_description
1 polymer ?
#
loop_
_entity_poly.entity_id
_entity_poly.type
_entity_poly.pdbx_seq_one_letter_code
_entity_poly.pdbx_strand_id
1 'polypeptide(L)'
;GIEEIRQDFEERIAQGDVVYGIEILDDCVETIRKGSITFLIARANVGKSNVAQIVALNLAKQGKKVLICSCEMGAGLLMERQLKRMTGIGSKQLRELYEKSRDKANYVLDSVFDSRFDYLRNVDICETGGATVDDIISMLDCFPEYHYIVIDYIQRVRGQGKEYEVITNAARELQTYARQTGKAMIICSQANRASEGDAKKDTMAIRGKGSGSIEEDADVGLSLMEEYEGDRKYILATLFKNRYGALKNITYKYSYDDRLNLVLQEKGYSGG
;
A
#
# COMPACT_ATOMS: atom_id res chain seq x y z
N GLY A 1 6.69 22.96 -21.88
CA GLY A 1 6.04 24.27 -22.03
C GLY A 1 4.54 24.21 -21.78
N ILE A 2 3.76 25.28 -22.07
CA ILE A 2 2.29 25.30 -21.82
C ILE A 2 1.55 24.19 -22.59
N GLU A 3 1.98 23.89 -23.81
CA GLU A 3 1.39 22.81 -24.61
C GLU A 3 1.60 21.43 -23.98
N GLU A 4 2.76 21.15 -23.40
CA GLU A 4 3.03 19.90 -22.68
C GLU A 4 2.15 19.77 -21.44
N ILE A 5 1.94 20.87 -20.69
CA ILE A 5 1.04 20.90 -19.52
C ILE A 5 -0.40 20.64 -19.96
N ARG A 6 -0.82 21.23 -21.08
CA ARG A 6 -2.15 21.03 -21.65
C ARG A 6 -2.33 19.59 -22.08
N GLN A 7 -1.37 19.02 -22.79
CA GLN A 7 -1.40 17.64 -23.23
C GLN A 7 -1.46 16.67 -22.05
N ASP A 8 -0.65 16.86 -20.99
CA ASP A 8 -0.70 16.06 -19.76
C ASP A 8 -2.09 16.15 -19.10
N PHE A 9 -2.69 17.34 -19.08
CA PHE A 9 -4.03 17.53 -18.53
C PHE A 9 -5.11 16.85 -19.34
N GLU A 10 -5.06 16.96 -20.67
CA GLU A 10 -5.99 16.31 -21.60
C GLU A 10 -5.86 14.77 -21.53
N GLU A 11 -4.62 14.24 -21.45
CA GLU A 11 -4.37 12.80 -21.25
C GLU A 11 -4.93 12.29 -19.91
N ARG A 12 -4.81 13.08 -18.84
CA ARG A 12 -5.38 12.73 -17.54
C ARG A 12 -6.90 12.65 -17.56
N ILE A 13 -7.56 13.62 -18.22
CA ILE A 13 -9.03 13.59 -18.41
C ILE A 13 -9.42 12.39 -19.24
N ALA A 14 -8.71 12.09 -20.32
CA ALA A 14 -9.03 10.98 -21.21
C ALA A 14 -8.82 9.60 -20.58
N GLN A 15 -7.83 9.45 -19.67
CA GLN A 15 -7.54 8.19 -18.98
C GLN A 15 -8.48 7.91 -17.81
N GLY A 16 -9.31 8.88 -17.41
CA GLY A 16 -10.16 8.82 -16.25
C GLY A 16 -9.35 8.87 -14.94
N ASP A 17 -10.05 9.13 -13.85
CA ASP A 17 -9.46 9.20 -12.53
C ASP A 17 -9.10 7.81 -12.01
N VAL A 18 -7.85 7.63 -11.59
CA VAL A 18 -7.38 6.39 -10.97
C VAL A 18 -7.40 6.57 -9.45
N VAL A 19 -8.24 5.79 -8.78
CA VAL A 19 -8.47 5.91 -7.34
C VAL A 19 -7.77 4.80 -6.55
N TYR A 20 -7.54 5.04 -5.26
CA TYR A 20 -6.93 4.05 -4.36
C TYR A 20 -7.89 2.90 -4.03
N GLY A 21 -9.20 3.17 -4.05
CA GLY A 21 -10.23 2.26 -3.59
C GLY A 21 -10.24 2.10 -2.06
N ILE A 22 -9.83 3.14 -1.35
CA ILE A 22 -9.92 3.28 0.11
C ILE A 22 -10.52 4.65 0.39
N GLU A 23 -11.66 4.68 1.08
CA GLU A 23 -12.53 5.84 1.20
C GLU A 23 -11.81 7.10 1.66
N ILE A 24 -10.93 7.02 2.68
CA ILE A 24 -10.21 8.20 3.18
C ILE A 24 -9.28 8.81 2.12
N LEU A 25 -8.66 7.98 1.28
CA LEU A 25 -7.80 8.47 0.20
C LEU A 25 -8.64 9.00 -0.96
N ASP A 26 -9.70 8.29 -1.33
CA ASP A 26 -10.55 8.67 -2.45
C ASP A 26 -11.37 9.92 -2.13
N ASP A 27 -11.84 10.08 -0.87
CA ASP A 27 -12.57 11.28 -0.43
C ASP A 27 -11.68 12.52 -0.29
N CYS A 28 -10.40 12.35 0.09
CA CYS A 28 -9.54 13.48 0.49
C CYS A 28 -8.43 13.81 -0.52
N VAL A 29 -7.94 12.81 -1.25
CA VAL A 29 -6.86 12.95 -2.26
C VAL A 29 -7.43 12.87 -3.66
N GLU A 30 -8.59 12.20 -3.80
CA GLU A 30 -9.34 11.96 -5.03
C GLU A 30 -8.64 10.95 -5.95
N THR A 31 -7.45 11.27 -6.50
CA THR A 31 -6.82 10.45 -7.54
C THR A 31 -5.34 10.22 -7.30
N ILE A 32 -4.84 9.10 -7.79
CA ILE A 32 -3.40 8.81 -7.83
C ILE A 32 -2.79 9.51 -9.04
N ARG A 33 -1.86 10.42 -8.78
CA ARG A 33 -1.19 11.19 -9.83
C ARG A 33 0.06 10.51 -10.34
N LYS A 34 0.37 10.65 -11.63
CA LYS A 34 1.63 10.21 -12.22
C LYS A 34 2.81 10.82 -11.46
N GLY A 35 3.83 10.02 -11.17
CA GLY A 35 5.04 10.45 -10.49
C GLY A 35 4.85 10.79 -9.01
N SER A 36 3.69 10.48 -8.42
CA SER A 36 3.41 10.72 -7.01
C SER A 36 3.91 9.60 -6.11
N ILE A 37 4.25 9.96 -4.87
CA ILE A 37 4.56 9.00 -3.81
C ILE A 37 3.54 9.09 -2.68
N THR A 38 2.93 7.94 -2.37
CA THR A 38 2.06 7.76 -1.22
C THR A 38 2.77 6.88 -0.19
N PHE A 39 3.00 7.41 1.02
CA PHE A 39 3.51 6.61 2.13
C PHE A 39 2.36 6.03 2.97
N LEU A 40 2.44 4.71 3.22
CA LEU A 40 1.62 4.01 4.21
C LEU A 40 2.47 3.71 5.44
N ILE A 41 2.20 4.38 6.56
CA ILE A 41 2.99 4.27 7.78
C ILE A 41 2.19 3.53 8.84
N ALA A 42 2.76 2.49 9.44
CA ALA A 42 2.14 1.75 10.54
C ALA A 42 3.18 1.06 11.42
N ARG A 43 2.83 0.75 12.66
CA ARG A 43 3.60 -0.20 13.48
C ARG A 43 3.53 -1.60 12.87
N ALA A 44 4.44 -2.48 13.31
CA ALA A 44 4.40 -3.89 12.94
C ALA A 44 3.02 -4.49 13.27
N ASN A 45 2.53 -5.39 12.41
CA ASN A 45 1.29 -6.14 12.56
C ASN A 45 -0.03 -5.34 12.53
N VAL A 46 -0.01 -4.04 12.33
CA VAL A 46 -1.23 -3.22 12.20
C VAL A 46 -2.01 -3.52 10.90
N GLY A 47 -1.34 -4.03 9.87
CA GLY A 47 -1.99 -4.37 8.60
C GLY A 47 -1.55 -3.53 7.41
N LYS A 48 -0.42 -2.82 7.50
CA LYS A 48 0.17 -2.01 6.44
C LYS A 48 0.22 -2.74 5.09
N SER A 49 0.86 -3.92 5.06
CA SER A 49 0.94 -4.77 3.86
C SER A 49 -0.43 -5.20 3.34
N ASN A 50 -1.42 -5.37 4.23
CA ASN A 50 -2.77 -5.71 3.84
C ASN A 50 -3.45 -4.54 3.11
N VAL A 51 -3.30 -3.32 3.62
CA VAL A 51 -3.82 -2.09 2.99
C VAL A 51 -3.15 -1.86 1.64
N ALA A 52 -1.82 -2.01 1.55
CA ALA A 52 -1.08 -1.89 0.29
C ALA A 52 -1.58 -2.89 -0.78
N GLN A 53 -1.85 -4.14 -0.37
CA GLN A 53 -2.42 -5.15 -1.28
C GLN A 53 -3.86 -4.81 -1.70
N ILE A 54 -4.68 -4.22 -0.82
CA ILE A 54 -6.03 -3.76 -1.17
C ILE A 54 -5.93 -2.68 -2.27
N VAL A 55 -5.02 -1.70 -2.11
CA VAL A 55 -4.78 -0.67 -3.13
C VAL A 55 -4.32 -1.32 -4.45
N ALA A 56 -3.35 -2.24 -4.40
CA ALA A 56 -2.88 -2.94 -5.60
C ALA A 56 -4.00 -3.66 -6.35
N LEU A 57 -4.88 -4.38 -5.63
CA LEU A 57 -6.04 -5.04 -6.23
C LEU A 57 -7.06 -4.06 -6.79
N ASN A 58 -7.31 -2.94 -6.11
CA ASN A 58 -8.23 -1.93 -6.60
C ASN A 58 -7.71 -1.27 -7.89
N LEU A 59 -6.41 -1.02 -7.98
CA LEU A 59 -5.76 -0.57 -9.21
C LEU A 59 -5.88 -1.60 -10.33
N ALA A 60 -5.64 -2.87 -10.03
CA ALA A 60 -5.78 -3.96 -10.99
C ALA A 60 -7.21 -4.09 -11.53
N LYS A 61 -8.23 -3.94 -10.66
CA LYS A 61 -9.66 -3.90 -11.07
C LYS A 61 -9.97 -2.74 -12.01
N GLN A 62 -9.23 -1.65 -11.92
CA GLN A 62 -9.31 -0.50 -12.84
C GLN A 62 -8.48 -0.73 -14.12
N GLY A 63 -8.01 -1.96 -14.37
CA GLY A 63 -7.21 -2.34 -15.54
C GLY A 63 -5.77 -1.83 -15.51
N LYS A 64 -5.27 -1.40 -14.35
CA LYS A 64 -3.90 -0.89 -14.21
C LYS A 64 -2.94 -2.02 -13.86
N LYS A 65 -1.79 -2.07 -14.53
CA LYS A 65 -0.70 -3.00 -14.19
C LYS A 65 0.03 -2.50 -12.94
N VAL A 66 0.14 -3.38 -11.95
CA VAL A 66 0.74 -3.10 -10.64
C VAL A 66 1.87 -4.09 -10.38
N LEU A 67 3.03 -3.59 -10.00
CA LEU A 67 4.14 -4.41 -9.52
C LEU A 67 4.30 -4.24 -8.01
N ILE A 68 4.27 -5.33 -7.27
CA ILE A 68 4.53 -5.37 -5.83
C ILE A 68 5.97 -5.82 -5.61
N CYS A 69 6.83 -4.91 -5.16
CA CYS A 69 8.18 -5.20 -4.69
C CYS A 69 8.09 -5.62 -3.22
N SER A 70 8.11 -6.92 -2.97
CA SER A 70 8.05 -7.46 -1.61
C SER A 70 9.45 -7.63 -1.03
N CYS A 71 9.78 -6.81 -0.04
CA CYS A 71 11.09 -6.84 0.60
C CYS A 71 11.16 -7.79 1.80
N GLU A 72 10.03 -8.25 2.32
CA GLU A 72 9.97 -9.09 3.53
C GLU A 72 9.22 -10.41 3.32
N MET A 73 8.09 -10.38 2.63
CA MET A 73 7.21 -11.53 2.50
C MET A 73 7.42 -12.23 1.16
N GLY A 74 7.50 -13.56 1.18
CA GLY A 74 7.53 -14.34 -0.06
C GLY A 74 6.22 -14.21 -0.85
N ALA A 75 6.32 -14.26 -2.17
CA ALA A 75 5.18 -14.15 -3.08
C ALA A 75 4.05 -15.13 -2.76
N GLY A 76 4.40 -16.37 -2.34
CA GLY A 76 3.42 -17.38 -1.94
C GLY A 76 2.50 -16.92 -0.81
N LEU A 77 3.06 -16.29 0.25
CA LEU A 77 2.27 -15.79 1.37
C LEU A 77 1.37 -14.61 0.97
N LEU A 78 1.84 -13.76 0.06
CA LEU A 78 1.02 -12.68 -0.50
C LEU A 78 -0.14 -13.25 -1.31
N MET A 79 0.12 -14.27 -2.14
CA MET A 79 -0.91 -14.96 -2.91
C MET A 79 -1.94 -15.67 -2.03
N GLU A 80 -1.54 -16.31 -0.92
CA GLU A 80 -2.46 -16.90 0.05
C GLU A 80 -3.42 -15.87 0.64
N ARG A 81 -2.94 -14.66 0.94
CA ARG A 81 -3.80 -13.56 1.42
C ARG A 81 -4.80 -13.12 0.34
N GLN A 82 -4.37 -13.06 -0.91
CA GLN A 82 -5.25 -12.75 -2.03
C GLN A 82 -6.32 -13.84 -2.20
N LEU A 83 -5.92 -15.11 -2.15
CA LEU A 83 -6.85 -16.23 -2.22
C LEU A 83 -7.93 -16.11 -1.13
N LYS A 84 -7.53 -15.86 0.12
CA LYS A 84 -8.47 -15.66 1.22
C LYS A 84 -9.41 -14.49 0.96
N ARG A 85 -8.91 -13.38 0.44
CA ARG A 85 -9.71 -12.19 0.14
C ARG A 85 -10.76 -12.47 -0.94
N MET A 86 -10.43 -13.25 -1.92
CA MET A 86 -11.31 -13.56 -3.06
C MET A 86 -12.33 -14.64 -2.74
N THR A 87 -11.89 -15.72 -2.11
CA THR A 87 -12.71 -16.93 -1.89
C THR A 87 -13.29 -17.02 -0.48
N GLY A 88 -12.74 -16.28 0.49
CA GLY A 88 -13.00 -16.46 1.91
C GLY A 88 -12.29 -17.66 2.53
N ILE A 89 -11.55 -18.46 1.73
CA ILE A 89 -10.88 -19.69 2.16
C ILE A 89 -9.42 -19.37 2.51
N GLY A 90 -9.07 -19.54 3.78
CA GLY A 90 -7.69 -19.38 4.22
C GLY A 90 -6.84 -20.65 3.98
N SER A 91 -5.51 -20.51 4.10
CA SER A 91 -4.54 -21.57 3.82
C SER A 91 -4.80 -22.85 4.62
N LYS A 92 -5.23 -22.74 5.88
CA LYS A 92 -5.59 -23.90 6.71
C LYS A 92 -6.78 -24.65 6.11
N GLN A 93 -7.84 -23.93 5.77
CA GLN A 93 -9.06 -24.52 5.18
C GLN A 93 -8.77 -25.13 3.80
N LEU A 94 -7.91 -24.47 3.00
CA LEU A 94 -7.52 -25.01 1.70
C LEU A 94 -6.71 -26.30 1.86
N ARG A 95 -5.80 -26.38 2.84
CA ARG A 95 -5.04 -27.60 3.16
C ARG A 95 -5.96 -28.74 3.59
N GLU A 96 -6.87 -28.48 4.53
CA GLU A 96 -7.87 -29.47 4.99
C GLU A 96 -8.75 -29.93 3.82
N LEU A 97 -9.12 -29.03 2.92
CA LEU A 97 -9.88 -29.36 1.72
C LEU A 97 -9.06 -30.25 0.77
N TYR A 98 -7.78 -29.95 0.59
CA TYR A 98 -6.86 -30.71 -0.24
C TYR A 98 -6.64 -32.14 0.28
N GLU A 99 -6.53 -32.31 1.61
CA GLU A 99 -6.42 -33.62 2.25
C GLU A 99 -7.70 -34.47 2.10
N LYS A 100 -8.89 -33.82 2.14
CA LYS A 100 -10.17 -34.48 1.99
C LYS A 100 -10.56 -34.78 0.54
N SER A 101 -10.26 -33.87 -0.37
CA SER A 101 -10.61 -33.97 -1.77
C SER A 101 -9.76 -33.00 -2.60
N ARG A 102 -8.77 -33.57 -3.29
CA ARG A 102 -7.87 -32.82 -4.18
C ARG A 102 -8.62 -32.08 -5.28
N ASP A 103 -9.67 -32.71 -5.84
CA ASP A 103 -10.47 -32.11 -6.92
C ASP A 103 -11.23 -30.87 -6.44
N LYS A 104 -11.78 -30.90 -5.21
CA LYS A 104 -12.43 -29.72 -4.63
C LYS A 104 -11.45 -28.60 -4.33
N ALA A 105 -10.25 -28.93 -3.85
CA ALA A 105 -9.20 -27.93 -3.61
C ALA A 105 -8.73 -27.30 -4.95
N ASN A 106 -8.53 -28.11 -5.98
CA ASN A 106 -8.19 -27.62 -7.32
C ASN A 106 -9.31 -26.75 -7.88
N TYR A 107 -10.58 -27.14 -7.73
CA TYR A 107 -11.71 -26.32 -8.15
C TYR A 107 -11.70 -24.93 -7.49
N VAL A 108 -11.37 -24.85 -6.19
CA VAL A 108 -11.23 -23.55 -5.49
C VAL A 108 -10.07 -22.74 -6.08
N LEU A 109 -8.92 -23.36 -6.34
CA LEU A 109 -7.79 -22.71 -6.95
C LEU A 109 -8.11 -22.24 -8.37
N ASP A 110 -8.73 -23.10 -9.18
CA ASP A 110 -9.11 -22.77 -10.56
C ASP A 110 -10.15 -21.65 -10.60
N SER A 111 -11.04 -21.57 -9.60
CA SER A 111 -12.04 -20.49 -9.50
C SER A 111 -11.41 -19.10 -9.32
N VAL A 112 -10.18 -19.05 -8.81
CA VAL A 112 -9.41 -17.80 -8.68
C VAL A 112 -8.88 -17.33 -10.04
N PHE A 113 -8.71 -18.25 -10.98
CA PHE A 113 -8.28 -17.96 -12.35
C PHE A 113 -9.46 -17.86 -13.35
N ASP A 114 -10.69 -17.94 -12.83
CA ASP A 114 -11.90 -17.69 -13.61
C ASP A 114 -11.98 -16.21 -14.03
N SER A 115 -12.72 -15.94 -15.10
CA SER A 115 -12.92 -14.62 -15.72
C SER A 115 -13.31 -13.51 -14.71
N ARG A 116 -13.97 -13.86 -13.60
CA ARG A 116 -14.31 -12.93 -12.53
C ARG A 116 -13.10 -12.27 -11.85
N PHE A 117 -11.94 -12.89 -11.95
CA PHE A 117 -10.70 -12.44 -11.31
C PHE A 117 -9.58 -12.18 -12.32
N ASP A 118 -9.92 -12.00 -13.58
CA ASP A 118 -8.95 -11.69 -14.64
C ASP A 118 -8.08 -10.48 -14.35
N TYR A 119 -8.57 -9.54 -13.52
CA TYR A 119 -7.80 -8.40 -13.06
C TYR A 119 -6.55 -8.79 -12.29
N LEU A 120 -6.46 -10.00 -11.73
CA LEU A 120 -5.25 -10.48 -11.04
C LEU A 120 -4.05 -10.59 -11.98
N ARG A 121 -4.27 -10.77 -13.27
CA ARG A 121 -3.21 -10.77 -14.30
C ARG A 121 -2.52 -9.41 -14.43
N ASN A 122 -3.11 -8.38 -13.82
CA ASN A 122 -2.53 -7.05 -13.76
C ASN A 122 -1.67 -6.84 -12.49
N VAL A 123 -1.52 -7.83 -11.62
CA VAL A 123 -0.69 -7.74 -10.41
C VAL A 123 0.43 -8.76 -10.48
N ASP A 124 1.66 -8.27 -10.52
CA ASP A 124 2.84 -9.10 -10.39
C ASP A 124 3.58 -8.82 -9.08
N ILE A 125 4.27 -9.83 -8.57
CA ILE A 125 5.01 -9.76 -7.32
C ILE A 125 6.46 -10.09 -7.60
N CYS A 126 7.36 -9.18 -7.24
CA CYS A 126 8.79 -9.38 -7.28
C CYS A 126 9.35 -9.43 -5.86
N GLU A 127 10.09 -10.49 -5.52
CA GLU A 127 10.78 -10.59 -4.24
C GLU A 127 12.09 -9.79 -4.31
N THR A 128 12.16 -8.70 -3.54
CA THR A 128 13.30 -7.77 -3.51
C THR A 128 14.01 -7.78 -2.16
N GLY A 129 13.87 -8.87 -1.40
CA GLY A 129 14.50 -9.01 -0.09
C GLY A 129 16.01 -8.86 -0.15
N GLY A 130 16.55 -7.85 0.55
CA GLY A 130 17.99 -7.58 0.60
C GLY A 130 18.55 -6.78 -0.58
N ALA A 131 17.70 -6.25 -1.47
CA ALA A 131 18.08 -5.33 -2.53
C ALA A 131 18.44 -3.95 -1.99
N THR A 132 19.30 -3.23 -2.69
CA THR A 132 19.53 -1.79 -2.52
C THR A 132 18.46 -1.01 -3.28
N VAL A 133 18.37 0.30 -3.07
CA VAL A 133 17.46 1.14 -3.87
C VAL A 133 17.84 1.13 -5.35
N ASP A 134 19.12 1.13 -5.68
CA ASP A 134 19.63 1.02 -7.06
C ASP A 134 19.22 -0.30 -7.72
N ASP A 135 19.28 -1.41 -6.98
CA ASP A 135 18.82 -2.72 -7.48
C ASP A 135 17.33 -2.69 -7.79
N ILE A 136 16.52 -2.06 -6.91
CA ILE A 136 15.08 -1.91 -7.11
C ILE A 136 14.80 -1.05 -8.35
N ILE A 137 15.46 0.11 -8.48
CA ILE A 137 15.31 1.00 -9.64
C ILE A 137 15.70 0.28 -10.93
N SER A 138 16.86 -0.39 -10.94
CA SER A 138 17.34 -1.16 -12.11
C SER A 138 16.34 -2.24 -12.52
N MET A 139 15.75 -2.92 -11.53
CA MET A 139 14.69 -3.90 -11.79
C MET A 139 13.43 -3.22 -12.38
N LEU A 140 13.00 -2.07 -11.83
CA LEU A 140 11.83 -1.34 -12.33
C LEU A 140 12.01 -0.85 -13.78
N ASP A 141 13.23 -0.56 -14.21
CA ASP A 141 13.57 -0.20 -15.59
C ASP A 141 13.39 -1.37 -16.57
N CYS A 142 13.52 -2.61 -16.07
CA CYS A 142 13.23 -3.81 -16.86
C CYS A 142 11.74 -4.06 -17.09
N PHE A 143 10.87 -3.34 -16.36
CA PHE A 143 9.41 -3.48 -16.38
C PHE A 143 8.73 -2.13 -16.67
N PRO A 144 8.91 -1.57 -17.87
CA PRO A 144 8.39 -0.23 -18.20
C PRO A 144 6.87 -0.15 -18.21
N GLU A 145 6.18 -1.27 -18.43
CA GLU A 145 4.72 -1.36 -18.50
C GLU A 145 4.00 -1.20 -17.17
N TYR A 146 4.71 -1.30 -16.03
CA TYR A 146 4.13 -1.10 -14.71
C TYR A 146 4.22 0.37 -14.32
N HIS A 147 3.08 1.04 -14.26
CA HIS A 147 2.99 2.45 -13.88
C HIS A 147 2.66 2.65 -12.40
N TYR A 148 2.21 1.60 -11.71
CA TYR A 148 1.87 1.59 -10.29
C TYR A 148 2.74 0.59 -9.56
N ILE A 149 3.52 1.08 -8.60
CA ILE A 149 4.51 0.29 -7.87
C ILE A 149 4.16 0.30 -6.39
N VAL A 150 4.15 -0.87 -5.77
CA VAL A 150 4.03 -1.02 -4.30
C VAL A 150 5.37 -1.51 -3.77
N ILE A 151 5.94 -0.84 -2.76
CA ILE A 151 7.16 -1.27 -2.07
C ILE A 151 6.80 -1.62 -0.62
N ASP A 152 6.91 -2.89 -0.25
CA ASP A 152 6.55 -3.40 1.07
C ASP A 152 7.70 -4.20 1.70
N TYR A 153 8.52 -3.57 2.54
CA TYR A 153 8.53 -2.20 3.04
C TYR A 153 9.96 -1.60 3.00
N ILE A 154 10.07 -0.30 2.98
CA ILE A 154 11.32 0.43 2.70
C ILE A 154 12.46 0.15 3.70
N GLN A 155 12.18 -0.18 4.97
CA GLN A 155 13.22 -0.49 5.96
C GLN A 155 13.99 -1.79 5.67
N ARG A 156 13.56 -2.58 4.71
CA ARG A 156 14.29 -3.79 4.25
C ARG A 156 15.24 -3.51 3.10
N VAL A 157 15.21 -2.29 2.57
CA VAL A 157 16.18 -1.85 1.55
C VAL A 157 17.55 -1.74 2.20
N ARG A 158 18.56 -2.32 1.55
CA ARG A 158 19.94 -2.28 2.02
C ARG A 158 20.63 -0.98 1.61
N GLY A 159 21.59 -0.54 2.42
CA GLY A 159 22.45 0.60 2.14
C GLY A 159 23.58 0.71 3.14
N GLN A 160 24.49 1.66 2.92
CA GLN A 160 25.58 1.98 3.83
C GLN A 160 25.14 3.11 4.80
N GLY A 161 25.53 3.02 6.06
CA GLY A 161 25.23 4.02 7.07
C GLY A 161 24.21 3.56 8.11
N LYS A 162 23.64 4.51 8.83
CA LYS A 162 22.59 4.24 9.82
C LYS A 162 21.27 3.96 9.11
N GLU A 163 20.45 3.09 9.69
CA GLU A 163 19.13 2.72 9.15
C GLU A 163 18.33 3.94 8.69
N TYR A 164 18.30 5.00 9.49
CA TYR A 164 17.63 6.26 9.18
C TYR A 164 18.14 6.90 7.88
N GLU A 165 19.48 6.95 7.70
CA GLU A 165 20.10 7.56 6.52
C GLU A 165 19.78 6.74 5.25
N VAL A 166 19.83 5.41 5.38
CA VAL A 166 19.49 4.50 4.27
C VAL A 166 18.04 4.70 3.84
N ILE A 167 17.10 4.74 4.78
CA ILE A 167 15.67 4.93 4.49
C ILE A 167 15.41 6.29 3.84
N THR A 168 16.03 7.35 4.38
CA THR A 168 15.89 8.71 3.85
C THR A 168 16.41 8.79 2.42
N ASN A 169 17.59 8.24 2.15
CA ASN A 169 18.17 8.24 0.81
C ASN A 169 17.32 7.42 -0.15
N ALA A 170 16.89 6.22 0.24
CA ALA A 170 16.02 5.39 -0.58
C ALA A 170 14.69 6.09 -0.91
N ALA A 171 14.08 6.78 0.05
CA ALA A 171 12.85 7.55 -0.18
C ALA A 171 13.04 8.66 -1.22
N ARG A 172 14.15 9.40 -1.14
CA ARG A 172 14.47 10.48 -2.08
C ARG A 172 14.79 9.98 -3.49
N GLU A 173 15.53 8.88 -3.60
CA GLU A 173 15.88 8.28 -4.89
C GLU A 173 14.62 7.73 -5.57
N LEU A 174 13.76 7.02 -4.82
CA LEU A 174 12.47 6.54 -5.33
C LEU A 174 11.55 7.71 -5.74
N GLN A 175 11.54 8.82 -4.98
CA GLN A 175 10.78 10.01 -5.37
C GLN A 175 11.29 10.62 -6.67
N THR A 176 12.61 10.73 -6.79
CA THR A 176 13.24 11.25 -8.01
C THR A 176 12.89 10.37 -9.20
N TYR A 177 13.03 9.07 -9.05
CA TYR A 177 12.70 8.09 -10.08
C TYR A 177 11.21 8.14 -10.46
N ALA A 178 10.31 8.20 -9.47
CA ALA A 178 8.87 8.33 -9.71
C ALA A 178 8.55 9.54 -10.58
N ARG A 179 9.12 10.70 -10.25
CA ARG A 179 8.92 11.95 -11.01
C ARG A 179 9.49 11.90 -12.42
N GLN A 180 10.65 11.28 -12.60
CA GLN A 180 11.29 11.16 -13.91
C GLN A 180 10.55 10.21 -14.85
N THR A 181 10.03 9.11 -14.31
CA THR A 181 9.39 8.06 -15.10
C THR A 181 7.87 8.18 -15.17
N GLY A 182 7.26 9.05 -14.34
CA GLY A 182 5.80 9.13 -14.20
C GLY A 182 5.16 7.95 -13.47
N LYS A 183 5.96 7.02 -12.91
CA LYS A 183 5.42 5.88 -12.13
C LYS A 183 4.88 6.38 -10.79
N ALA A 184 3.67 5.97 -10.41
CA ALA A 184 3.11 6.26 -9.09
C ALA A 184 3.53 5.17 -8.10
N MET A 185 3.97 5.56 -6.90
CA MET A 185 4.47 4.62 -5.91
C MET A 185 3.68 4.67 -4.62
N ILE A 186 3.36 3.50 -4.09
CA ILE A 186 2.81 3.29 -2.75
C ILE A 186 3.91 2.60 -1.92
N ILE A 187 4.49 3.34 -0.97
CA ILE A 187 5.62 2.88 -0.19
C ILE A 187 5.19 2.62 1.24
N CYS A 188 5.31 1.38 1.67
CA CYS A 188 5.10 0.99 3.05
C CYS A 188 6.31 1.37 3.91
N SER A 189 6.05 1.98 5.07
CA SER A 189 7.07 2.31 6.06
C SER A 189 6.64 1.87 7.46
N GLN A 190 7.56 1.27 8.20
CA GLN A 190 7.29 0.84 9.56
C GLN A 190 7.58 1.98 10.54
N ALA A 191 6.59 2.33 11.36
CA ALA A 191 6.77 3.26 12.46
C ALA A 191 7.54 2.58 13.61
N ASN A 192 8.52 3.27 14.18
CA ASN A 192 9.22 2.80 15.39
C ASN A 192 8.35 3.00 16.63
N ARG A 193 8.63 2.21 17.69
CA ARG A 193 8.08 2.48 19.02
C ARG A 193 8.62 3.82 19.50
N ALA A 194 7.75 4.81 19.69
CA ALA A 194 8.11 5.96 20.52
C ALA A 194 8.47 5.45 21.91
N SER A 195 9.47 6.06 22.55
CA SER A 195 9.79 5.78 23.95
C SER A 195 8.49 5.85 24.78
N GLU A 196 8.27 4.89 25.65
CA GLU A 196 7.01 4.64 26.38
C GLU A 196 6.49 5.83 27.22
N GLY A 197 7.21 6.98 27.28
CA GLY A 197 6.83 8.20 27.99
C GLY A 197 5.84 9.12 27.28
N ASP A 198 5.74 9.07 25.95
CA ASP A 198 4.94 10.02 25.15
C ASP A 198 3.61 9.42 24.61
N ALA A 199 3.32 8.16 24.92
CA ALA A 199 2.21 7.40 24.36
C ALA A 199 0.80 7.91 24.71
N LYS A 200 0.66 8.88 25.65
CA LYS A 200 -0.63 9.42 26.09
C LYS A 200 -0.98 10.82 25.54
N LYS A 201 -0.07 11.46 24.80
CA LYS A 201 -0.30 12.83 24.31
C LYS A 201 -0.38 13.00 22.78
N ASP A 202 0.04 12.01 22.01
CA ASP A 202 0.07 12.14 20.54
C ASP A 202 -0.69 10.99 19.85
N THR A 203 -2.00 11.00 19.97
CA THR A 203 -2.90 10.21 19.11
C THR A 203 -2.82 10.64 17.64
N MET A 204 -2.13 11.73 17.32
CA MET A 204 -1.99 12.29 15.97
C MET A 204 -0.62 12.07 15.30
N ALA A 205 0.37 11.57 16.00
CA ALA A 205 1.71 11.50 15.43
C ALA A 205 2.32 10.10 15.60
N ILE A 206 1.97 9.15 14.74
CA ILE A 206 2.91 8.08 14.43
C ILE A 206 4.04 8.71 13.62
N ARG A 207 4.90 9.45 14.31
CA ARG A 207 6.17 9.88 13.74
C ARG A 207 7.10 8.67 13.77
N GLY A 208 7.32 8.06 12.61
CA GLY A 208 8.34 7.04 12.47
C GLY A 208 9.71 7.64 12.79
N LYS A 209 10.65 6.85 13.34
CA LYS A 209 12.07 7.22 13.37
C LYS A 209 12.53 7.41 11.94
N GLY A 210 12.86 8.64 11.57
CA GLY A 210 13.09 9.04 10.17
C GLY A 210 11.89 9.70 9.49
N SER A 211 10.75 9.89 10.18
CA SER A 211 9.53 10.42 9.60
C SER A 211 9.62 11.87 9.16
N GLY A 212 10.48 12.69 9.74
CA GLY A 212 10.65 14.07 9.27
C GLY A 212 10.99 14.12 7.79
N SER A 213 11.93 13.29 7.31
CA SER A 213 12.31 13.23 5.90
C SER A 213 11.27 12.52 5.04
N ILE A 214 10.67 11.42 5.52
CA ILE A 214 9.59 10.72 4.81
C ILE A 214 8.37 11.64 4.67
N GLU A 215 8.03 12.41 5.72
CA GLU A 215 6.97 13.41 5.64
C GLU A 215 7.27 14.53 4.64
N GLU A 216 8.53 14.95 4.52
CA GLU A 216 8.94 15.95 3.53
C GLU A 216 8.83 15.42 2.10
N ASP A 217 9.27 14.21 1.87
CA ASP A 217 9.35 13.59 0.55
C ASP A 217 8.02 12.99 0.06
N ALA A 218 7.05 12.69 0.95
CA ALA A 218 5.74 12.20 0.56
C ALA A 218 4.89 13.27 -0.15
N ASP A 219 4.13 12.85 -1.15
CA ASP A 219 3.04 13.67 -1.70
C ASP A 219 1.73 13.42 -0.94
N VAL A 220 1.51 12.15 -0.56
CA VAL A 220 0.38 11.70 0.26
C VAL A 220 0.92 10.85 1.41
N GLY A 221 0.41 11.05 2.60
CA GLY A 221 0.80 10.28 3.78
C GLY A 221 -0.39 9.76 4.56
N LEU A 222 -0.51 8.44 4.67
CA LEU A 222 -1.54 7.75 5.46
C LEU A 222 -0.88 6.97 6.59
N SER A 223 -1.28 7.23 7.83
CA SER A 223 -0.88 6.43 8.99
C SER A 223 -2.00 5.50 9.43
N LEU A 224 -1.62 4.30 9.88
CA LEU A 224 -2.55 3.30 10.38
C LEU A 224 -2.23 2.98 11.84
N MET A 225 -3.24 2.97 12.69
CA MET A 225 -3.17 2.60 14.10
C MET A 225 -4.23 1.57 14.44
N GLU A 226 -3.93 0.73 15.44
CA GLU A 226 -4.94 -0.14 16.03
C GLU A 226 -5.66 0.59 17.17
N GLU A 227 -6.96 0.41 17.23
CA GLU A 227 -7.82 0.80 18.33
C GLU A 227 -8.65 -0.40 18.78
N TYR A 228 -8.85 -0.53 20.07
CA TYR A 228 -9.64 -1.61 20.66
C TYR A 228 -10.83 -1.04 21.44
N GLU A 229 -12.02 -1.51 21.12
CA GLU A 229 -13.25 -1.28 21.89
C GLU A 229 -13.76 -2.63 22.41
N GLY A 230 -13.47 -2.91 23.68
CA GLY A 230 -13.63 -4.25 24.23
C GLY A 230 -12.77 -5.25 23.47
N ASP A 231 -13.39 -6.33 22.96
CA ASP A 231 -12.70 -7.35 22.17
C ASP A 231 -12.63 -7.04 20.67
N ARG A 232 -13.21 -5.93 20.23
CA ARG A 232 -13.22 -5.54 18.82
C ARG A 232 -12.01 -4.71 18.47
N LYS A 233 -11.33 -5.12 17.40
CA LYS A 233 -10.19 -4.42 16.84
C LYS A 233 -10.63 -3.56 15.67
N TYR A 234 -10.22 -2.30 15.67
CA TYR A 234 -10.40 -1.34 14.60
C TYR A 234 -9.06 -0.84 14.08
N ILE A 235 -9.08 -0.29 12.88
CA ILE A 235 -7.95 0.41 12.27
C ILE A 235 -8.33 1.86 12.09
N LEU A 236 -7.59 2.74 12.74
CA LEU A 236 -7.66 4.17 12.51
C LEU A 236 -6.70 4.52 11.38
N ALA A 237 -7.24 5.01 10.28
CA ALA A 237 -6.46 5.52 9.16
C ALA A 237 -6.48 7.03 9.18
N THR A 238 -5.33 7.68 9.35
CA THR A 238 -5.20 9.13 9.43
C THR A 238 -4.41 9.65 8.25
N LEU A 239 -5.01 10.53 7.45
CA LEU A 239 -4.36 11.27 6.40
C LEU A 239 -3.56 12.42 7.02
N PHE A 240 -2.26 12.23 7.22
CA PHE A 240 -1.40 13.25 7.85
C PHE A 240 -0.76 14.21 6.83
N LYS A 241 -0.67 13.82 5.57
CA LYS A 241 -0.15 14.65 4.48
C LYS A 241 -0.99 14.51 3.22
N ASN A 242 -1.29 15.64 2.60
CA ASN A 242 -1.94 15.73 1.30
C ASN A 242 -1.40 16.98 0.56
N ARG A 243 -0.54 16.75 -0.44
CA ARG A 243 0.02 17.84 -1.27
C ARG A 243 -1.00 18.39 -2.27
N TYR A 244 -2.02 17.59 -2.59
CA TYR A 244 -2.96 17.86 -3.67
C TYR A 244 -4.27 18.49 -3.23
N GLY A 245 -4.51 18.55 -1.91
CA GLY A 245 -5.72 19.12 -1.36
C GLY A 245 -5.51 19.75 0.02
N ALA A 246 -6.52 20.47 0.48
CA ALA A 246 -6.49 21.15 1.79
C ALA A 246 -6.76 20.20 2.97
N LEU A 247 -7.38 19.05 2.71
CA LEU A 247 -7.77 18.09 3.74
C LEU A 247 -6.56 17.29 4.23
N LYS A 248 -6.26 17.42 5.51
CA LYS A 248 -5.23 16.67 6.24
C LYS A 248 -5.62 16.54 7.70
N ASN A 249 -4.99 15.64 8.42
CA ASN A 249 -5.29 15.32 9.81
C ASN A 249 -6.74 14.83 10.01
N ILE A 250 -7.24 14.11 8.99
CA ILE A 250 -8.55 13.48 9.01
C ILE A 250 -8.34 12.00 9.30
N THR A 251 -9.15 11.45 10.18
CA THR A 251 -9.10 10.04 10.56
C THR A 251 -10.42 9.36 10.20
N TYR A 252 -10.32 8.20 9.54
CA TYR A 252 -11.44 7.30 9.32
C TYR A 252 -11.20 6.02 10.10
N LYS A 253 -12.27 5.45 10.62
CA LYS A 253 -12.25 4.21 11.40
C LYS A 253 -12.73 3.06 10.53
N TYR A 254 -11.93 1.99 10.51
CA TYR A 254 -12.20 0.78 9.74
C TYR A 254 -12.17 -0.46 10.63
N SER A 255 -12.80 -1.52 10.18
CA SER A 255 -12.55 -2.88 10.65
C SER A 255 -12.10 -3.76 9.49
N TYR A 256 -11.60 -4.96 9.78
CA TYR A 256 -11.40 -5.99 8.78
C TYR A 256 -12.58 -6.95 8.79
N ASP A 257 -13.07 -7.31 7.59
CA ASP A 257 -13.99 -8.44 7.44
C ASP A 257 -13.23 -9.78 7.50
N ASP A 258 -13.95 -10.90 7.46
CA ASP A 258 -13.38 -12.24 7.47
C ASP A 258 -12.49 -12.54 6.25
N ARG A 259 -12.64 -11.75 5.20
CA ARG A 259 -11.85 -11.81 3.95
C ARG A 259 -10.67 -10.85 3.93
N LEU A 260 -10.36 -10.20 5.03
CA LEU A 260 -9.29 -9.21 5.17
C LEU A 260 -9.50 -7.93 4.32
N ASN A 261 -10.73 -7.60 3.92
CA ASN A 261 -11.03 -6.30 3.33
C ASN A 261 -11.24 -5.27 4.42
N LEU A 262 -10.91 -4.01 4.13
CA LEU A 262 -11.27 -2.88 4.98
C LEU A 262 -12.76 -2.58 4.82
N VAL A 263 -13.43 -2.41 5.94
CA VAL A 263 -14.84 -2.02 6.02
C VAL A 263 -14.92 -0.73 6.81
N LEU A 264 -15.34 0.33 6.15
CA LEU A 264 -15.51 1.65 6.77
C LEU A 264 -16.56 1.58 7.89
N GLN A 265 -16.21 2.09 9.06
CA GLN A 265 -17.10 2.18 10.22
C GLN A 265 -17.54 3.62 10.47
N GLU A 266 -16.59 4.57 10.36
CA GLU A 266 -16.85 5.97 10.66
C GLU A 266 -15.93 6.89 9.85
N LYS A 267 -16.49 8.00 9.31
CA LYS A 267 -15.75 9.08 8.67
C LYS A 267 -15.54 10.23 9.64
N GLY A 268 -14.35 10.85 9.61
CA GLY A 268 -14.04 12.00 10.43
C GLY A 268 -13.97 11.68 11.93
N TYR A 269 -13.47 10.48 12.27
CA TYR A 269 -13.31 10.02 13.65
C TYR A 269 -12.40 10.95 14.45
N SER A 270 -12.90 11.47 15.59
CA SER A 270 -12.19 12.44 16.44
C SER A 270 -11.59 11.84 17.72
N GLY A 271 -11.69 10.54 17.93
CA GLY A 271 -11.23 9.85 19.14
C GLY A 271 -12.05 10.21 20.38
N GLY A 272 -12.43 9.23 21.18
CA GLY A 272 -13.09 9.43 22.47
C GLY A 272 -12.10 9.69 23.60
#